data_ac5a20782378afb1f8a73b5a77d34267
#
_entry.id   ac5a20782378afb1f8a73b5a77d34267
#
_cell.length_a   1.000
_cell.length_b   1.000
_cell.length_c   1.000
_cell.angle_alpha   90.00
_cell.angle_beta   90.00
_cell.angle_gamma   90.00
#
_symmetry.space_group_name_H-M   'P 1'
#
loop_
_entity.id
_entity.type
_entity.pdbx_description
1 polymer ?
#
loop_
_entity_poly.entity_id
_entity_poly.type
_entity_poly.pdbx_seq_one_letter_code
_entity_poly.pdbx_strand_id
1 'polypeptide(L)'
;MSLHAAELRSEELTDISDIKKQINILKANIKKLGVVNVNAIEEYKEVSERYNFLKTQHDDMIKAEEALVLVIDELDNGMRIQFKEKFEEIKVEFDKVFKELFGGGRGTIELVEGEDILEAGIVIISQPPGKKLQNMMQLSGGEKALTAIALLFAIQNLKPSPFCLLDEIEAALDDSNVGRYANYLHKLTKHTQFIVITHRRGTMAAADRLYGITMQEKGVSALVSVDLIANDLDKKKE
;
A
#
# COMPACT_ATOMS: atom_id res chain seq x y z
N MET A 1 -3.34 -35.43 -94.71
CA MET A 1 -3.33 -34.08 -94.10
C MET A 1 -4.14 -33.18 -94.98
N SER A 2 -5.24 -32.61 -94.53
CA SER A 2 -6.03 -31.68 -95.40
C SER A 2 -5.30 -30.33 -95.54
N LEU A 3 -5.47 -29.69 -96.70
CA LEU A 3 -4.91 -28.35 -96.98
C LEU A 3 -5.24 -27.36 -95.86
N HIS A 4 -6.41 -27.44 -95.28
CA HIS A 4 -6.90 -26.59 -94.18
C HIS A 4 -6.10 -26.77 -92.87
N ALA A 5 -5.62 -27.99 -92.54
CA ALA A 5 -4.74 -28.23 -91.41
C ALA A 5 -3.29 -27.73 -91.62
N ALA A 6 -2.88 -27.63 -92.90
CA ALA A 6 -1.60 -27.05 -93.24
C ALA A 6 -1.65 -25.52 -93.24
N GLU A 7 -2.79 -24.90 -93.61
CA GLU A 7 -3.03 -23.45 -93.57
C GLU A 7 -3.12 -22.99 -92.09
N LEU A 8 -3.85 -23.67 -91.21
CA LEU A 8 -3.90 -23.40 -89.80
C LEU A 8 -2.51 -23.48 -89.12
N ARG A 9 -1.69 -24.47 -89.57
CA ARG A 9 -0.30 -24.53 -89.07
C ARG A 9 0.59 -23.45 -89.66
N SER A 10 0.30 -22.92 -90.89
CA SER A 10 1.03 -21.81 -91.43
C SER A 10 0.64 -20.47 -90.85
N GLU A 11 -0.63 -20.27 -90.45
CA GLU A 11 -1.06 -19.11 -89.63
C GLU A 11 -0.48 -19.12 -88.26
N GLU A 12 -0.38 -20.29 -87.59
CA GLU A 12 0.33 -20.43 -86.28
C GLU A 12 1.85 -20.19 -86.44
N LEU A 13 2.42 -20.34 -87.66
CA LEU A 13 3.85 -20.12 -87.95
C LEU A 13 4.19 -18.74 -88.50
N THR A 14 3.18 -17.88 -88.78
CA THR A 14 3.39 -16.58 -89.41
C THR A 14 4.03 -15.51 -88.56
N ASP A 15 4.34 -15.81 -87.30
CA ASP A 15 4.94 -14.80 -86.41
C ASP A 15 6.17 -15.30 -85.64
N ILE A 16 6.94 -16.25 -86.22
CA ILE A 16 8.20 -16.71 -85.64
C ILE A 16 9.16 -15.53 -85.33
N SER A 17 9.11 -14.52 -86.20
CA SER A 17 9.89 -13.28 -86.09
C SER A 17 9.47 -12.48 -84.86
N ASP A 18 8.16 -12.33 -84.65
CA ASP A 18 7.62 -11.57 -83.51
C ASP A 18 7.72 -12.37 -82.24
N ILE A 19 7.52 -13.68 -82.25
CA ILE A 19 7.79 -14.58 -81.10
C ILE A 19 9.26 -14.51 -80.71
N LYS A 20 10.21 -14.54 -81.63
CA LYS A 20 11.64 -14.35 -81.36
C LYS A 20 11.94 -12.99 -80.72
N LYS A 21 11.32 -11.92 -81.25
CA LYS A 21 11.45 -10.58 -80.63
C LYS A 21 10.91 -10.56 -79.16
N GLN A 22 9.74 -11.11 -78.93
CA GLN A 22 9.15 -11.23 -77.61
C GLN A 22 10.04 -12.05 -76.65
N ILE A 23 10.59 -13.19 -77.07
CA ILE A 23 11.53 -13.99 -76.31
C ILE A 23 12.78 -13.17 -76.00
N ASN A 24 13.33 -12.41 -76.95
CA ASN A 24 14.51 -11.58 -76.66
C ASN A 24 14.19 -10.44 -75.70
N ILE A 25 13.01 -9.82 -75.76
CA ILE A 25 12.53 -8.80 -74.78
C ILE A 25 12.37 -9.42 -73.46
N LEU A 26 11.73 -10.57 -73.36
CA LEU A 26 11.52 -11.28 -72.05
C LEU A 26 12.87 -11.70 -71.46
N LYS A 27 13.80 -12.24 -72.24
CA LYS A 27 15.14 -12.56 -71.76
C LYS A 27 15.92 -11.33 -71.28
N ALA A 28 15.79 -10.20 -72.01
CA ALA A 28 16.39 -8.94 -71.54
C ALA A 28 15.77 -8.43 -70.24
N ASN A 29 14.46 -8.55 -70.11
CA ASN A 29 13.74 -8.20 -68.82
C ASN A 29 14.15 -9.11 -67.67
N ILE A 30 14.22 -10.42 -67.89
CA ILE A 30 14.72 -11.39 -66.92
C ILE A 30 16.16 -11.04 -66.51
N LYS A 31 17.02 -10.69 -67.48
CA LYS A 31 18.40 -10.31 -67.19
C LYS A 31 18.51 -8.99 -66.38
N LYS A 32 17.57 -8.04 -66.64
CA LYS A 32 17.47 -6.79 -65.85
C LYS A 32 17.03 -7.03 -64.40
N LEU A 33 16.22 -8.05 -64.15
CA LEU A 33 15.79 -8.42 -62.77
C LEU A 33 16.93 -8.94 -61.92
N GLY A 34 18.06 -9.37 -62.55
CA GLY A 34 19.21 -9.89 -61.83
C GLY A 34 18.95 -11.27 -61.18
N VAL A 35 19.63 -11.51 -60.07
CA VAL A 35 19.44 -12.74 -59.27
C VAL A 35 18.17 -12.59 -58.47
N VAL A 36 17.10 -13.27 -58.86
CA VAL A 36 15.83 -13.29 -58.13
C VAL A 36 15.86 -14.42 -57.12
N ASN A 37 15.64 -14.09 -55.86
CA ASN A 37 15.43 -15.11 -54.82
C ASN A 37 14.04 -15.75 -55.00
N VAL A 38 13.99 -16.99 -55.49
CA VAL A 38 12.75 -17.73 -55.75
C VAL A 38 11.98 -18.00 -54.50
N ASN A 39 12.68 -18.14 -53.34
CA ASN A 39 12.08 -18.41 -52.06
C ASN A 39 11.60 -17.13 -51.33
N ALA A 40 11.88 -15.94 -51.91
CA ALA A 40 11.54 -14.67 -51.24
C ALA A 40 10.04 -14.53 -50.92
N ILE A 41 9.17 -15.14 -51.71
CA ILE A 41 7.72 -15.09 -51.49
C ILE A 41 7.34 -15.87 -50.23
N GLU A 42 7.90 -17.06 -50.06
CA GLU A 42 7.64 -17.90 -48.86
C GLU A 42 8.28 -17.30 -47.62
N GLU A 43 9.53 -16.86 -47.72
CA GLU A 43 10.23 -16.17 -46.66
C GLU A 43 9.49 -14.90 -46.21
N TYR A 44 8.99 -14.11 -47.20
CA TYR A 44 8.19 -12.92 -46.89
C TYR A 44 6.89 -13.27 -46.15
N LYS A 45 6.24 -14.35 -46.55
CA LYS A 45 4.99 -14.80 -45.91
C LYS A 45 5.24 -15.17 -44.44
N GLU A 46 6.26 -16.00 -44.17
CA GLU A 46 6.64 -16.39 -42.81
C GLU A 46 7.02 -15.19 -41.96
N VAL A 47 7.85 -14.30 -42.50
CA VAL A 47 8.27 -13.09 -41.77
C VAL A 47 7.09 -12.15 -41.54
N SER A 48 6.19 -12.00 -42.52
CA SER A 48 4.99 -11.17 -42.37
C SER A 48 4.01 -11.71 -41.34
N GLU A 49 3.78 -13.03 -41.31
CA GLU A 49 2.95 -13.67 -40.31
C GLU A 49 3.54 -13.47 -38.88
N ARG A 50 4.84 -13.70 -38.72
CA ARG A 50 5.56 -13.48 -37.47
C ARG A 50 5.53 -12.01 -37.04
N TYR A 51 5.74 -11.08 -37.98
CA TYR A 51 5.68 -9.65 -37.72
C TYR A 51 4.28 -9.23 -37.24
N ASN A 52 3.24 -9.67 -37.94
CA ASN A 52 1.87 -9.34 -37.56
C ASN A 52 1.49 -9.90 -36.19
N PHE A 53 1.92 -11.13 -35.87
CA PHE A 53 1.73 -11.73 -34.59
C PHE A 53 2.44 -10.91 -33.48
N LEU A 54 3.72 -10.60 -33.65
CA LEU A 54 4.49 -9.80 -32.69
C LEU A 54 3.95 -8.39 -32.54
N LYS A 55 3.51 -7.78 -33.63
CA LYS A 55 2.89 -6.45 -33.65
C LYS A 55 1.59 -6.45 -32.82
N THR A 56 0.74 -7.45 -33.02
CA THR A 56 -0.50 -7.60 -32.24
C THR A 56 -0.19 -7.74 -30.75
N GLN A 57 0.76 -8.61 -30.38
CA GLN A 57 1.17 -8.76 -28.99
C GLN A 57 1.75 -7.47 -28.39
N HIS A 58 2.57 -6.76 -29.17
CA HIS A 58 3.10 -5.46 -28.74
C HIS A 58 1.99 -4.45 -28.48
N ASP A 59 1.04 -4.33 -29.43
CA ASP A 59 -0.08 -3.39 -29.30
C ASP A 59 -1.00 -3.75 -28.12
N ASP A 60 -1.19 -5.04 -27.85
CA ASP A 60 -1.95 -5.51 -26.68
C ASP A 60 -1.21 -5.23 -25.36
N MET A 61 0.12 -5.34 -25.34
CA MET A 61 0.94 -4.98 -24.17
C MET A 61 0.88 -3.48 -23.88
N ILE A 62 0.94 -2.62 -24.92
CA ILE A 62 0.79 -1.17 -24.75
C ILE A 62 -0.59 -0.82 -24.16
N LYS A 63 -1.67 -1.43 -24.67
CA LYS A 63 -3.01 -1.23 -24.12
C LYS A 63 -3.12 -1.69 -22.66
N ALA A 64 -2.48 -2.81 -22.33
CA ALA A 64 -2.44 -3.30 -20.95
C ALA A 64 -1.66 -2.36 -20.04
N GLU A 65 -0.53 -1.80 -20.50
CA GLU A 65 0.24 -0.79 -19.77
C GLU A 65 -0.60 0.47 -19.51
N GLU A 66 -1.24 1.01 -20.55
CA GLU A 66 -2.12 2.18 -20.43
C GLU A 66 -3.26 1.93 -19.41
N ALA A 67 -3.88 0.75 -19.44
CA ALA A 67 -4.92 0.38 -18.49
C ALA A 67 -4.39 0.29 -17.05
N LEU A 68 -3.18 -0.23 -16.85
CA LEU A 68 -2.55 -0.28 -15.53
C LEU A 68 -2.22 1.11 -15.00
N VAL A 69 -1.74 2.02 -15.84
CA VAL A 69 -1.47 3.42 -15.45
C VAL A 69 -2.76 4.09 -14.97
N LEU A 70 -3.88 3.91 -15.67
CA LEU A 70 -5.17 4.46 -15.23
C LEU A 70 -5.60 3.90 -13.87
N VAL A 71 -5.43 2.60 -13.64
CA VAL A 71 -5.74 1.98 -12.33
C VAL A 71 -4.85 2.54 -11.21
N ILE A 72 -3.56 2.75 -11.50
CA ILE A 72 -2.64 3.36 -10.53
C ILE A 72 -3.09 4.78 -10.18
N ASP A 73 -3.44 5.59 -11.18
CA ASP A 73 -3.90 6.96 -10.95
C ASP A 73 -5.21 7.01 -10.14
N GLU A 74 -6.15 6.08 -10.40
CA GLU A 74 -7.38 5.96 -9.62
C GLU A 74 -7.11 5.56 -8.16
N LEU A 75 -6.20 4.61 -7.94
CA LEU A 75 -5.79 4.19 -6.60
C LEU A 75 -5.09 5.32 -5.85
N ASP A 76 -4.18 6.03 -6.49
CA ASP A 76 -3.46 7.18 -5.91
C ASP A 76 -4.45 8.28 -5.46
N ASN A 77 -5.39 8.63 -6.34
CA ASN A 77 -6.43 9.60 -6.01
C ASN A 77 -7.33 9.12 -4.85
N GLY A 78 -7.71 7.85 -4.87
CA GLY A 78 -8.49 7.22 -3.80
C GLY A 78 -7.74 7.25 -2.45
N MET A 79 -6.45 6.92 -2.45
CA MET A 79 -5.60 6.97 -1.26
C MET A 79 -5.48 8.39 -0.70
N ARG A 80 -5.32 9.42 -1.56
CA ARG A 80 -5.22 10.83 -1.14
C ARG A 80 -6.50 11.30 -0.43
N ILE A 81 -7.66 10.98 -1.00
CA ILE A 81 -8.95 11.33 -0.41
C ILE A 81 -9.10 10.64 0.95
N GLN A 82 -8.88 9.32 0.98
CA GLN A 82 -9.01 8.51 2.19
C GLN A 82 -8.03 8.93 3.29
N PHE A 83 -6.79 9.23 2.92
CA PHE A 83 -5.78 9.72 3.85
C PHE A 83 -6.20 11.05 4.48
N LYS A 84 -6.65 12.01 3.66
CA LYS A 84 -7.09 13.32 4.16
C LYS A 84 -8.26 13.21 5.14
N GLU A 85 -9.26 12.41 4.80
CA GLU A 85 -10.41 12.17 5.69
C GLU A 85 -9.97 11.54 7.01
N LYS A 86 -9.17 10.47 6.96
CA LYS A 86 -8.70 9.78 8.16
C LYS A 86 -7.72 10.62 8.98
N PHE A 87 -6.91 11.44 8.34
CA PHE A 87 -6.02 12.35 9.04
C PHE A 87 -6.79 13.38 9.88
N GLU A 88 -7.86 13.97 9.33
CA GLU A 88 -8.71 14.89 10.07
C GLU A 88 -9.48 14.20 11.22
N GLU A 89 -9.97 12.98 11.00
CA GLU A 89 -10.58 12.18 12.07
C GLU A 89 -9.59 11.93 13.21
N ILE A 90 -8.36 11.51 12.90
CA ILE A 90 -7.29 11.27 13.89
C ILE A 90 -6.95 12.56 14.63
N LYS A 91 -6.85 13.69 13.95
CA LYS A 91 -6.56 14.99 14.54
C LYS A 91 -7.60 15.39 15.58
N VAL A 92 -8.87 15.23 15.28
CA VAL A 92 -9.98 15.51 16.20
C VAL A 92 -9.95 14.58 17.41
N GLU A 93 -9.77 13.28 17.16
CA GLU A 93 -9.75 12.29 18.25
C GLU A 93 -8.51 12.43 19.13
N PHE A 94 -7.37 12.77 18.53
CA PHE A 94 -6.13 13.04 19.26
C PHE A 94 -6.30 14.19 20.26
N ASP A 95 -6.94 15.29 19.88
CA ASP A 95 -7.21 16.41 20.80
C ASP A 95 -8.08 16.00 21.99
N LYS A 96 -9.10 15.14 21.77
CA LYS A 96 -9.96 14.61 22.84
C LYS A 96 -9.17 13.74 23.80
N VAL A 97 -8.45 12.75 23.28
CA VAL A 97 -7.64 11.82 24.08
C VAL A 97 -6.55 12.57 24.84
N PHE A 98 -5.90 13.53 24.19
CA PHE A 98 -4.89 14.39 24.80
C PHE A 98 -5.44 15.10 26.03
N LYS A 99 -6.62 15.74 25.90
CA LYS A 99 -7.28 16.43 27.01
C LYS A 99 -7.61 15.50 28.18
N GLU A 100 -8.04 14.28 27.90
CA GLU A 100 -8.34 13.31 28.96
C GLU A 100 -7.07 12.85 29.68
N LEU A 101 -6.00 12.52 28.96
CA LEU A 101 -4.76 12.02 29.53
C LEU A 101 -3.99 13.10 30.29
N PHE A 102 -3.94 14.32 29.77
CA PHE A 102 -3.24 15.44 30.43
C PHE A 102 -4.11 16.15 31.47
N GLY A 103 -5.42 15.90 31.47
CA GLY A 103 -6.37 16.65 32.29
C GLY A 103 -6.59 18.08 31.81
N GLY A 104 -6.48 18.31 30.49
CA GLY A 104 -6.64 19.59 29.82
C GLY A 104 -5.58 19.81 28.76
N GLY A 105 -5.44 21.05 28.29
CA GLY A 105 -4.51 21.41 27.22
C GLY A 105 -5.07 21.15 25.81
N ARG A 106 -4.17 21.03 24.82
CA ARG A 106 -4.54 20.79 23.42
C ARG A 106 -3.45 19.97 22.72
N GLY A 107 -3.88 19.00 21.90
CA GLY A 107 -3.01 18.26 21.00
C GLY A 107 -3.49 18.39 19.57
N THR A 108 -2.59 18.53 18.60
CA THR A 108 -2.91 18.52 17.17
C THR A 108 -1.78 17.89 16.38
N ILE A 109 -2.12 17.39 15.21
CA ILE A 109 -1.17 16.90 14.20
C ILE A 109 -1.32 17.76 12.95
N GLU A 110 -0.21 18.04 12.28
CA GLU A 110 -0.16 18.84 11.07
C GLU A 110 0.76 18.19 10.05
N LEU A 111 0.42 18.33 8.76
CA LEU A 111 1.29 17.89 7.68
C LEU A 111 2.32 18.98 7.38
N VAL A 112 3.52 18.56 7.01
CA VAL A 112 4.56 19.48 6.54
C VAL A 112 4.11 20.07 5.21
N GLU A 113 4.12 21.38 5.11
CA GLU A 113 3.70 22.10 3.90
C GLU A 113 4.67 21.90 2.74
N GLY A 114 4.16 21.85 1.52
CA GLY A 114 4.96 21.81 0.29
C GLY A 114 5.35 20.42 -0.19
N GLU A 115 4.98 19.36 0.51
CA GLU A 115 5.19 17.97 0.13
C GLU A 115 3.89 17.33 -0.36
N ASP A 116 4.03 16.23 -1.09
CA ASP A 116 2.88 15.40 -1.47
C ASP A 116 2.21 14.85 -0.21
N ILE A 117 0.87 14.92 -0.14
CA ILE A 117 0.11 14.53 1.04
C ILE A 117 0.37 13.08 1.50
N LEU A 118 0.74 12.18 0.60
CA LEU A 118 1.05 10.77 0.91
C LEU A 118 2.47 10.58 1.43
N GLU A 119 3.38 11.52 1.14
CA GLU A 119 4.79 11.47 1.53
C GLU A 119 5.13 12.52 2.58
N ALA A 120 4.21 13.46 2.84
CA ALA A 120 4.41 14.56 3.75
C ALA A 120 4.71 14.06 5.17
N GLY A 121 5.71 14.67 5.79
CA GLY A 121 6.01 14.48 7.21
C GLY A 121 4.86 14.93 8.10
N ILE A 122 4.69 14.29 9.27
CA ILE A 122 3.68 14.67 10.26
C ILE A 122 4.37 15.33 11.45
N VAL A 123 3.93 16.54 11.78
CA VAL A 123 4.38 17.26 12.97
C VAL A 123 3.35 17.14 14.08
N ILE A 124 3.77 16.70 15.25
CA ILE A 124 2.93 16.61 16.44
C ILE A 124 3.16 17.88 17.25
N ILE A 125 2.09 18.63 17.48
CA ILE A 125 2.08 19.87 18.23
C ILE A 125 1.21 19.67 19.45
N SER A 126 1.70 20.04 20.63
CA SER A 126 1.00 19.84 21.87
C SER A 126 1.16 21.03 22.80
N GLN A 127 0.14 21.26 23.60
CA GLN A 127 0.07 22.27 24.63
C GLN A 127 -0.41 21.63 25.94
N PRO A 128 0.50 21.07 26.76
CA PRO A 128 0.13 20.61 28.09
C PRO A 128 -0.45 21.75 28.93
N PRO A 129 -1.27 21.44 29.95
CA PRO A 129 -1.86 22.44 30.83
C PRO A 129 -0.79 23.37 31.43
N GLY A 130 -1.03 24.68 31.34
CA GLY A 130 -0.12 25.70 31.87
C GLY A 130 1.13 25.99 31.03
N LYS A 131 1.27 25.34 29.86
CA LYS A 131 2.39 25.58 28.92
C LYS A 131 1.92 26.25 27.65
N LYS A 132 2.87 26.80 26.88
CA LYS A 132 2.63 27.31 25.53
C LYS A 132 2.58 26.14 24.54
N LEU A 133 1.96 26.38 23.39
CA LEU A 133 1.97 25.44 22.27
C LEU A 133 3.41 25.19 21.81
N GLN A 134 3.79 23.92 21.72
CA GLN A 134 5.15 23.49 21.41
C GLN A 134 5.15 22.27 20.51
N ASN A 135 6.19 22.12 19.69
CA ASN A 135 6.46 20.89 19.00
C ASN A 135 6.77 19.79 20.04
N MET A 136 6.32 18.56 19.77
CA MET A 136 6.57 17.41 20.65
C MET A 136 8.05 17.26 21.03
N MET A 137 8.98 17.62 20.13
CA MET A 137 10.42 17.52 20.40
C MET A 137 10.91 18.41 21.56
N GLN A 138 10.15 19.46 21.89
CA GLN A 138 10.49 20.44 22.96
C GLN A 138 9.90 20.06 24.33
N LEU A 139 9.10 19.00 24.40
CA LEU A 139 8.48 18.50 25.64
C LEU A 139 9.49 17.75 26.51
N SER A 140 9.16 17.60 27.81
CA SER A 140 9.88 16.68 28.70
C SER A 140 9.69 15.22 28.28
N GLY A 141 10.55 14.32 28.75
CA GLY A 141 10.47 12.89 28.40
C GLY A 141 9.11 12.26 28.71
N GLY A 142 8.56 12.49 29.91
CA GLY A 142 7.24 11.99 30.30
C GLY A 142 6.10 12.60 29.47
N GLU A 143 6.16 13.91 29.14
CA GLU A 143 5.17 14.56 28.29
C GLU A 143 5.23 14.04 26.85
N LYS A 144 6.43 13.78 26.33
CA LYS A 144 6.59 13.12 25.02
C LYS A 144 5.94 11.74 25.00
N ALA A 145 6.22 10.93 26.01
CA ALA A 145 5.64 9.60 26.13
C ALA A 145 4.10 9.66 26.22
N LEU A 146 3.56 10.54 27.06
CA LEU A 146 2.11 10.68 27.21
C LEU A 146 1.44 11.21 25.94
N THR A 147 2.11 12.11 25.18
CA THR A 147 1.64 12.61 23.89
C THR A 147 1.61 11.49 22.84
N ALA A 148 2.65 10.65 22.81
CA ALA A 148 2.69 9.50 21.89
C ALA A 148 1.60 8.47 22.24
N ILE A 149 1.38 8.20 23.54
CA ILE A 149 0.30 7.33 24.01
C ILE A 149 -1.07 7.91 23.64
N ALA A 150 -1.25 9.23 23.75
CA ALA A 150 -2.50 9.89 23.35
C ALA A 150 -2.80 9.69 21.85
N LEU A 151 -1.79 9.79 21.00
CA LEU A 151 -1.95 9.54 19.57
C LEU A 151 -2.26 8.06 19.28
N LEU A 152 -1.56 7.13 19.94
CA LEU A 152 -1.84 5.69 19.82
C LEU A 152 -3.30 5.38 20.17
N PHE A 153 -3.79 5.91 21.29
CA PHE A 153 -5.17 5.68 21.73
C PHE A 153 -6.21 6.39 20.85
N ALA A 154 -5.87 7.54 20.28
CA ALA A 154 -6.73 8.19 19.28
C ALA A 154 -6.93 7.31 18.04
N ILE A 155 -5.88 6.69 17.55
CA ILE A 155 -5.96 5.75 16.43
C ILE A 155 -6.75 4.49 16.84
N GLN A 156 -6.51 3.97 18.05
CA GLN A 156 -7.21 2.81 18.59
C GLN A 156 -8.72 3.05 18.75
N ASN A 157 -9.14 4.27 19.12
CA ASN A 157 -10.56 4.65 19.21
C ASN A 157 -11.25 4.64 17.84
N LEU A 158 -10.57 5.11 16.80
CA LEU A 158 -11.14 5.17 15.46
C LEU A 158 -11.20 3.81 14.76
N LYS A 159 -10.22 2.95 15.07
CA LYS A 159 -10.16 1.60 14.52
C LYS A 159 -9.76 0.61 15.61
N PRO A 160 -10.70 0.20 16.49
CA PRO A 160 -10.42 -0.74 17.56
C PRO A 160 -9.88 -2.06 17.03
N SER A 161 -8.78 -2.53 17.62
CA SER A 161 -8.24 -3.87 17.39
C SER A 161 -8.91 -4.85 18.34
N PRO A 162 -9.07 -6.13 17.98
CA PRO A 162 -9.62 -7.14 18.90
C PRO A 162 -8.76 -7.32 20.14
N PHE A 163 -7.45 -7.19 20.04
CA PHE A 163 -6.50 -7.16 21.16
C PHE A 163 -5.35 -6.21 20.89
N CYS A 164 -4.70 -5.76 21.96
CA CYS A 164 -3.52 -4.88 21.92
C CYS A 164 -2.51 -5.30 22.98
N LEU A 165 -1.25 -5.50 22.59
CA LEU A 165 -0.14 -5.79 23.49
C LEU A 165 0.65 -4.52 23.73
N LEU A 166 0.80 -4.11 24.97
CA LEU A 166 1.53 -2.91 25.40
C LEU A 166 2.70 -3.33 26.30
N ASP A 167 3.91 -3.00 25.88
CA ASP A 167 5.14 -3.38 26.58
C ASP A 167 5.80 -2.13 27.16
N GLU A 168 5.65 -1.94 28.48
CA GLU A 168 6.24 -0.85 29.29
C GLU A 168 6.08 0.57 28.70
N ILE A 169 5.02 0.84 27.92
CA ILE A 169 4.85 2.13 27.24
C ILE A 169 4.72 3.31 28.22
N GLU A 170 4.30 3.05 29.45
CA GLU A 170 4.14 4.03 30.52
C GLU A 170 5.38 4.20 31.40
N ALA A 171 6.50 3.55 31.11
CA ALA A 171 7.70 3.55 31.95
C ALA A 171 8.24 4.97 32.22
N ALA A 172 8.14 5.88 31.25
CA ALA A 172 8.58 7.27 31.37
C ALA A 172 7.59 8.21 32.06
N LEU A 173 6.38 7.73 32.43
CA LEU A 173 5.35 8.54 33.09
C LEU A 173 5.60 8.66 34.60
N ASP A 174 5.21 9.79 35.17
CA ASP A 174 5.09 9.95 36.61
C ASP A 174 3.84 9.22 37.16
N ASP A 175 3.77 9.02 38.46
CA ASP A 175 2.69 8.23 39.08
C ASP A 175 1.30 8.83 38.85
N SER A 176 1.16 10.15 38.76
CA SER A 176 -0.11 10.82 38.45
C SER A 176 -0.57 10.51 37.03
N ASN A 177 0.34 10.58 36.08
CA ASN A 177 0.05 10.26 34.67
C ASN A 177 -0.15 8.77 34.44
N VAL A 178 0.53 7.89 35.18
CA VAL A 178 0.27 6.44 35.16
C VAL A 178 -1.18 6.14 35.61
N GLY A 179 -1.69 6.81 36.62
CA GLY A 179 -3.07 6.64 37.05
C GLY A 179 -4.08 7.07 35.96
N ARG A 180 -3.83 8.20 35.29
CA ARG A 180 -4.68 8.65 34.18
C ARG A 180 -4.63 7.71 33.00
N TYR A 181 -3.43 7.26 32.60
CA TYR A 181 -3.21 6.25 31.59
C TYR A 181 -3.99 4.97 31.88
N ALA A 182 -3.85 4.41 33.08
CA ALA A 182 -4.52 3.18 33.48
C ALA A 182 -6.04 3.30 33.45
N ASN A 183 -6.59 4.42 33.97
CA ASN A 183 -8.03 4.70 33.92
C ASN A 183 -8.54 4.84 32.47
N TYR A 184 -7.75 5.47 31.58
CA TYR A 184 -8.11 5.59 30.18
C TYR A 184 -8.09 4.24 29.49
N LEU A 185 -7.05 3.44 29.72
CA LEU A 185 -6.93 2.09 29.19
C LEU A 185 -8.15 1.23 29.58
N HIS A 186 -8.58 1.30 30.85
CA HIS A 186 -9.76 0.58 31.32
C HIS A 186 -11.04 0.96 30.57
N LYS A 187 -11.20 2.22 30.11
CA LYS A 187 -12.34 2.59 29.27
C LYS A 187 -12.34 1.87 27.92
N LEU A 188 -11.16 1.60 27.36
CA LEU A 188 -11.01 0.96 26.06
C LEU A 188 -11.24 -0.55 26.10
N THR A 189 -11.22 -1.18 27.28
CA THR A 189 -11.45 -2.63 27.44
C THR A 189 -12.83 -3.08 26.97
N LYS A 190 -13.77 -2.15 26.79
CA LYS A 190 -15.12 -2.45 26.28
C LYS A 190 -15.09 -3.04 24.86
N HIS A 191 -14.08 -2.72 24.07
CA HIS A 191 -13.98 -3.07 22.65
C HIS A 191 -12.70 -3.79 22.28
N THR A 192 -11.67 -3.76 23.18
CA THR A 192 -10.34 -4.30 22.93
C THR A 192 -9.83 -5.02 24.16
N GLN A 193 -9.28 -6.21 23.98
CA GLN A 193 -8.53 -6.89 25.05
C GLN A 193 -7.12 -6.31 25.13
N PHE A 194 -6.73 -5.79 26.28
CA PHE A 194 -5.37 -5.29 26.51
C PHE A 194 -4.54 -6.32 27.28
N ILE A 195 -3.34 -6.58 26.78
CA ILE A 195 -2.29 -7.33 27.45
C ILE A 195 -1.17 -6.35 27.72
N VAL A 196 -0.90 -6.06 29.00
CA VAL A 196 0.06 -5.02 29.40
C VAL A 196 1.20 -5.65 30.17
N ILE A 197 2.41 -5.48 29.68
CA ILE A 197 3.64 -5.80 30.41
C ILE A 197 4.03 -4.53 31.14
N THR A 198 4.12 -4.62 32.48
CA THR A 198 4.38 -3.45 33.33
C THR A 198 5.05 -3.80 34.65
N HIS A 199 5.80 -2.87 35.18
CA HIS A 199 6.29 -2.88 36.54
C HIS A 199 5.64 -1.77 37.42
N ARG A 200 4.70 -1.00 36.84
CA ARG A 200 4.06 0.15 37.53
C ARG A 200 2.84 -0.30 38.33
N ARG A 201 2.83 0.02 39.61
CA ARG A 201 1.72 -0.36 40.52
C ARG A 201 0.38 0.23 40.10
N GLY A 202 0.36 1.47 39.58
CA GLY A 202 -0.86 2.11 39.11
C GLY A 202 -1.53 1.35 37.98
N THR A 203 -0.75 0.84 37.00
CA THR A 203 -1.25 0.01 35.91
C THR A 203 -1.73 -1.35 36.42
N MET A 204 -0.97 -1.99 37.31
CA MET A 204 -1.35 -3.27 37.90
C MET A 204 -2.67 -3.19 38.66
N ALA A 205 -2.89 -2.11 39.42
CA ALA A 205 -4.12 -1.92 40.22
C ALA A 205 -5.38 -1.73 39.36
N ALA A 206 -5.24 -1.29 38.12
CA ALA A 206 -6.35 -1.10 37.18
C ALA A 206 -6.64 -2.34 36.30
N ALA A 207 -5.86 -3.40 36.44
CA ALA A 207 -6.05 -4.63 35.66
C ALA A 207 -7.14 -5.52 36.27
N ASP A 208 -7.87 -6.24 35.42
CA ASP A 208 -8.85 -7.26 35.88
C ASP A 208 -8.14 -8.54 36.34
N ARG A 209 -7.03 -8.88 35.69
CA ARG A 209 -6.23 -10.07 35.98
C ARG A 209 -4.74 -9.78 35.95
N LEU A 210 -4.00 -10.25 36.92
CA LEU A 210 -2.55 -10.17 36.97
C LEU A 210 -1.90 -11.52 36.69
N TYR A 211 -0.86 -11.50 35.88
CA TYR A 211 0.02 -12.63 35.64
C TYR A 211 1.42 -12.27 36.11
N GLY A 212 1.87 -12.95 37.16
CA GLY A 212 3.24 -12.82 37.68
C GLY A 212 4.14 -13.85 37.01
N ILE A 213 5.26 -13.40 36.48
CA ILE A 213 6.32 -14.28 35.97
C ILE A 213 7.38 -14.41 37.07
N THR A 214 7.59 -15.61 37.55
CA THR A 214 8.60 -15.92 38.56
C THR A 214 9.55 -16.99 38.09
N MET A 215 10.67 -17.16 38.81
CA MET A 215 11.66 -18.18 38.50
C MET A 215 11.91 -18.99 39.77
N GLN A 216 11.32 -20.18 39.84
CA GLN A 216 11.54 -21.11 40.95
C GLN A 216 12.83 -21.90 40.82
N GLU A 217 13.17 -22.26 39.59
CA GLU A 217 14.43 -22.89 39.18
C GLU A 217 15.18 -21.98 38.25
N LYS A 218 16.54 -21.98 38.30
CA LYS A 218 17.35 -21.13 37.44
C LYS A 218 17.08 -21.46 35.95
N GLY A 219 16.65 -20.44 35.21
CA GLY A 219 16.37 -20.56 33.75
C GLY A 219 14.97 -21.08 33.42
N VAL A 220 14.12 -21.38 34.40
CA VAL A 220 12.75 -21.85 34.16
C VAL A 220 11.75 -20.84 34.73
N SER A 221 11.02 -20.19 33.80
CA SER A 221 9.95 -19.25 34.20
C SER A 221 8.69 -20.01 34.58
N ALA A 222 8.07 -19.60 35.69
CA ALA A 222 6.78 -20.10 36.17
C ALA A 222 5.75 -18.96 36.14
N LEU A 223 4.53 -19.28 35.72
CA LEU A 223 3.41 -18.34 35.63
C LEU A 223 2.54 -18.48 36.86
N VAL A 224 2.25 -17.36 37.53
CA VAL A 224 1.30 -17.24 38.62
C VAL A 224 0.21 -16.25 38.19
N SER A 225 -1.06 -16.64 38.30
CA SER A 225 -2.19 -15.75 37.99
C SER A 225 -3.01 -15.41 39.20
N VAL A 226 -3.46 -14.15 39.26
CA VAL A 226 -4.34 -13.64 40.29
C VAL A 226 -5.45 -12.83 39.63
N ASP A 227 -6.70 -13.21 39.86
CA ASP A 227 -7.87 -12.42 39.51
C ASP A 227 -8.09 -11.33 40.56
N LEU A 228 -8.07 -10.08 40.12
CA LEU A 228 -8.42 -8.96 40.98
C LEU A 228 -9.96 -8.84 40.94
N ILE A 229 -10.60 -9.61 41.80
CA ILE A 229 -12.04 -9.44 42.02
C ILE A 229 -12.22 -8.03 42.60
N ALA A 230 -13.00 -7.18 41.93
CA ALA A 230 -13.46 -5.92 42.54
C ALA A 230 -14.11 -6.28 43.86
N ASN A 231 -13.41 -6.00 44.96
CA ASN A 231 -13.95 -6.24 46.28
C ASN A 231 -15.17 -5.35 46.46
N ASP A 232 -16.37 -5.96 46.48
CA ASP A 232 -17.65 -5.35 46.89
C ASP A 232 -17.64 -4.88 48.38
N LEU A 233 -16.45 -4.68 48.95
CA LEU A 233 -16.29 -4.26 50.35
C LEU A 233 -16.54 -2.77 50.58
N ASP A 234 -16.53 -1.96 49.51
CA ASP A 234 -16.81 -0.51 49.61
C ASP A 234 -18.31 -0.14 49.44
N LYS A 235 -19.18 -1.10 49.12
CA LYS A 235 -20.64 -0.88 49.01
C LYS A 235 -21.42 -1.08 50.31
N LYS A 236 -20.76 -1.30 51.45
CA LYS A 236 -21.39 -1.43 52.77
C LYS A 236 -20.98 -0.32 53.72
N LYS A 237 -20.92 0.91 53.26
CA LYS A 237 -20.90 2.10 54.12
C LYS A 237 -21.80 3.16 53.55
N GLU A 238 -23.08 2.91 53.61
CA GLU A 238 -24.16 3.88 53.75
C GLU A 238 -25.12 3.39 54.85
#